data_ff11d70a1e991b79756fe002c4e7a6d5
#
_entry.id   ff11d70a1e991b79756fe002c4e7a6d5
#
_cell.length_a   1.000
_cell.length_b   1.000
_cell.length_c   1.000
_cell.angle_alpha   90.00
_cell.angle_beta   90.00
_cell.angle_gamma   90.00
#
_symmetry.space_group_name_H-M   'P 1'
#
loop_
_entity.id
_entity.type
_entity.pdbx_description
1 polymer ?
#
loop_
_entity_poly.entity_id
_entity_poly.type
_entity_poly.pdbx_seq_one_letter_code
_entity_poly.pdbx_strand_id
1 'polypeptide(L)'
;MIQHRSMLRVADNSGAKQLMVIQIYGGSKRRYGFIGEILGCVVKKAIPNTQYKKGDMVKVVLVRSRKEFRRNDGSYLRFSENAGVVIDTMENKTPIGSRIFGPVAKEIRDAGFGKIASLAKHVV
;
A
#
# COMPACT_ATOMS: atom_id res chain seq x y z
N MET A 1 -1.71 -9.18 5.64
CA MET A 1 -2.72 -8.90 6.69
C MET A 1 -2.21 -7.78 7.58
N ILE A 2 -2.92 -6.68 7.60
CA ILE A 2 -2.51 -5.45 8.28
C ILE A 2 -3.65 -4.99 9.18
N GLN A 3 -3.34 -4.48 10.36
CA GLN A 3 -4.32 -3.98 11.32
C GLN A 3 -4.02 -2.53 11.69
N HIS A 4 -4.90 -1.91 12.47
CA HIS A 4 -4.69 -0.56 12.97
C HIS A 4 -3.35 -0.46 13.71
N ARG A 5 -2.66 0.66 13.52
CA ARG A 5 -1.33 0.95 14.07
C ARG A 5 -0.18 0.14 13.48
N SER A 6 -0.46 -0.70 12.48
CA SER A 6 0.64 -1.35 11.76
C SER A 6 1.46 -0.30 11.01
N MET A 7 2.77 -0.52 10.98
CA MET A 7 3.67 0.37 10.25
C MET A 7 3.92 -0.17 8.85
N LEU A 8 3.90 0.72 7.87
CA LEU A 8 4.15 0.39 6.48
C LEU A 8 5.34 1.18 5.97
N ARG A 9 6.12 0.54 5.13
CA ARG A 9 7.13 1.23 4.33
C ARG A 9 6.46 1.73 3.04
N VAL A 10 6.87 2.89 2.56
CA VAL A 10 6.36 3.42 1.30
C VAL A 10 7.18 2.88 0.15
N ALA A 11 6.52 2.26 -0.82
CA ALA A 11 7.17 1.60 -1.95
C ALA A 11 7.28 2.50 -3.18
N ASP A 12 7.08 3.79 -3.03
CA ASP A 12 7.13 4.72 -4.16
C ASP A 12 8.01 5.95 -3.84
N ASN A 13 8.11 6.85 -4.81
CA ASN A 13 8.89 8.08 -4.69
C ASN A 13 8.04 9.32 -4.41
N SER A 14 6.88 9.16 -3.77
CA SER A 14 5.98 10.27 -3.45
C SER A 14 6.54 11.24 -2.41
N GLY A 15 7.52 10.80 -1.62
CA GLY A 15 8.14 11.61 -0.57
C GLY A 15 7.84 11.14 0.84
N ALA A 16 6.79 10.39 1.07
CA ALA A 16 6.56 9.73 2.34
C ALA A 16 7.48 8.52 2.46
N LYS A 17 8.00 8.25 3.66
CA LYS A 17 8.88 7.10 3.90
C LYS A 17 8.25 6.03 4.75
N GLN A 18 7.55 6.43 5.80
CA GLN A 18 6.94 5.50 6.74
C GLN A 18 5.55 5.96 7.09
N LEU A 19 4.62 5.01 7.12
CA LEU A 19 3.21 5.26 7.38
C LEU A 19 2.72 4.39 8.53
N MET A 20 1.71 4.89 9.25
CA MET A 20 1.00 4.09 10.23
C MET A 20 -0.46 3.99 9.82
N VAL A 21 -1.01 2.79 9.82
CA VAL A 21 -2.41 2.54 9.46
C VAL A 21 -3.32 3.04 10.58
N ILE A 22 -4.29 3.87 10.21
CA ILE A 22 -5.29 4.40 11.14
C ILE A 22 -6.71 3.97 10.79
N GLN A 23 -6.95 3.57 9.54
CA GLN A 23 -8.28 3.15 9.11
C GLN A 23 -8.17 2.12 7.99
N ILE A 24 -9.06 1.13 8.04
CA ILE A 24 -9.19 0.12 6.97
C ILE A 24 -10.56 0.31 6.34
N TYR A 25 -10.58 0.68 5.06
CA TYR A 25 -11.83 0.95 4.35
C TYR A 25 -12.49 -0.35 3.92
N GLY A 26 -13.80 -0.31 3.73
CA GLY A 26 -14.57 -1.44 3.23
C GLY A 26 -15.53 -2.07 4.22
N GLY A 27 -15.71 -1.47 5.41
CA GLY A 27 -16.69 -1.95 6.40
C GLY A 27 -16.47 -1.32 7.75
N SER A 28 -17.55 -1.20 8.55
CA SER A 28 -17.52 -0.47 9.82
C SER A 28 -16.77 -1.18 10.94
N LYS A 29 -16.55 -2.49 10.82
CA LYS A 29 -15.89 -3.30 11.86
C LYS A 29 -14.72 -4.11 11.32
N ARG A 30 -14.09 -3.65 10.28
CA ARG A 30 -12.96 -4.36 9.71
C ARG A 30 -11.75 -4.29 10.63
N ARG A 31 -11.15 -5.44 10.90
CA ARG A 31 -9.96 -5.56 11.74
C ARG A 31 -8.68 -5.62 10.92
N TYR A 32 -8.75 -6.18 9.71
CA TYR A 32 -7.55 -6.46 8.91
C TYR A 32 -7.71 -5.95 7.48
N GLY A 33 -6.62 -5.43 6.93
CA GLY A 33 -6.51 -5.08 5.52
C GLY A 33 -5.64 -6.11 4.81
N PHE A 34 -5.96 -6.36 3.54
CA PHE A 34 -5.25 -7.32 2.69
C PHE A 34 -4.66 -6.62 1.49
N ILE A 35 -3.78 -7.33 0.77
CA ILE A 35 -3.16 -6.79 -0.44
C ILE A 35 -4.24 -6.42 -1.45
N GLY A 36 -4.10 -5.22 -2.04
CA GLY A 36 -5.08 -4.68 -2.98
C GLY A 36 -6.16 -3.85 -2.34
N GLU A 37 -6.20 -3.77 -1.01
CA GLU A 37 -7.17 -2.96 -0.30
C GLU A 37 -6.62 -1.58 0.03
N ILE A 38 -7.53 -0.61 0.17
CA ILE A 38 -7.18 0.78 0.46
C ILE A 38 -7.20 1.00 1.97
N LEU A 39 -6.15 1.64 2.45
CA LEU A 39 -5.96 1.95 3.86
C LEU A 39 -5.83 3.46 4.05
N GLY A 40 -6.36 3.98 5.14
CA GLY A 40 -6.07 5.33 5.58
C GLY A 40 -4.86 5.31 6.50
N CYS A 41 -3.86 6.11 6.20
CA CYS A 41 -2.60 6.14 6.92
C CYS A 41 -2.21 7.55 7.30
N VAL A 42 -1.36 7.66 8.33
CA VAL A 42 -0.73 8.92 8.70
C VAL A 42 0.77 8.80 8.43
N VAL A 43 1.35 9.87 7.89
CA VAL A 43 2.79 9.90 7.57
C VAL A 43 3.57 10.05 8.88
N LYS A 44 4.46 9.10 9.15
CA LYS A 44 5.35 9.14 10.32
C LYS A 44 6.75 9.65 10.00
N LYS A 45 7.22 9.40 8.79
CA LYS A 45 8.49 9.93 8.29
C LYS A 45 8.31 10.35 6.84
N ALA A 46 8.89 11.48 6.47
CA ALA A 46 8.85 12.00 5.11
C ALA A 46 10.21 12.57 4.73
N ILE A 47 10.49 12.61 3.43
CA ILE A 47 11.68 13.26 2.89
C ILE A 47 11.46 14.77 2.97
N PRO A 48 12.43 15.55 3.51
CA PRO A 48 12.31 17.01 3.59
C PRO A 48 12.09 17.63 2.21
N ASN A 49 11.33 18.72 2.19
CA ASN A 49 11.03 19.49 0.97
C ASN A 49 10.21 18.74 -0.09
N THR A 50 9.43 17.76 0.35
CA THR A 50 8.44 17.10 -0.50
C THR A 50 7.05 17.56 -0.11
N GLN A 51 6.04 17.13 -0.88
CA GLN A 51 4.65 17.51 -0.62
C GLN A 51 4.08 16.93 0.68
N TYR A 52 4.69 15.88 1.24
CA TYR A 52 4.21 15.24 2.47
C TYR A 52 5.07 15.61 3.66
N LYS A 53 4.41 15.80 4.79
CA LYS A 53 5.03 16.12 6.08
C LYS A 53 4.54 15.12 7.13
N LYS A 54 5.31 14.96 8.19
CA LYS A 54 4.91 14.13 9.33
C LYS A 54 3.55 14.62 9.85
N GLY A 55 2.63 13.69 10.01
CA GLY A 55 1.28 13.98 10.46
C GLY A 55 0.23 14.10 9.37
N ASP A 56 0.63 14.17 8.11
CA ASP A 56 -0.31 14.22 6.99
C ASP A 56 -1.05 12.89 6.87
N MET A 57 -2.33 12.97 6.50
CA MET A 57 -3.15 11.80 6.25
C MET A 57 -3.17 11.49 4.76
N VAL A 58 -2.98 10.22 4.42
CA VAL A 58 -2.93 9.77 3.03
C VAL A 58 -3.72 8.48 2.87
N LYS A 59 -4.16 8.23 1.63
CA LYS A 59 -4.77 6.96 1.23
C LYS A 59 -3.71 6.11 0.55
N VAL A 60 -3.69 4.83 0.89
CA VAL A 60 -2.62 3.93 0.49
C VAL A 60 -3.24 2.60 0.09
N VAL A 61 -2.69 1.99 -0.95
CA VAL A 61 -3.02 0.60 -1.29
C VAL A 61 -1.90 -0.30 -0.77
N LEU A 62 -2.26 -1.39 -0.12
CA LEU A 62 -1.30 -2.37 0.38
C LEU A 62 -0.79 -3.23 -0.77
N VAL A 63 0.51 -3.20 -1.03
CA VAL A 63 1.14 -3.93 -2.14
C VAL A 63 2.01 -5.10 -1.68
N ARG A 64 2.48 -5.07 -0.42
CA ARG A 64 3.27 -6.15 0.17
C ARG A 64 2.85 -6.38 1.62
N SER A 65 2.90 -7.64 2.05
CA SER A 65 2.58 -8.02 3.42
C SER A 65 3.54 -9.09 3.92
N ARG A 66 4.02 -8.95 5.16
CA ARG A 66 4.85 -9.98 5.80
C ARG A 66 4.06 -11.23 6.15
N LYS A 67 2.80 -11.09 6.46
CA LYS A 67 1.93 -12.24 6.72
C LYS A 67 1.58 -12.89 5.40
N GLU A 68 1.75 -14.20 5.31
CA GLU A 68 1.41 -14.97 4.12
C GLU A 68 -0.10 -14.89 3.86
N PHE A 69 -0.47 -14.92 2.58
CA PHE A 69 -1.86 -15.00 2.18
C PHE A 69 -2.01 -16.07 1.10
N ARG A 70 -3.17 -16.70 1.10
CA ARG A 70 -3.50 -17.75 0.15
C ARG A 70 -4.00 -17.14 -1.15
N ARG A 71 -3.46 -17.64 -2.26
CA ARG A 71 -3.93 -17.30 -3.59
C ARG A 71 -5.03 -18.25 -4.05
N ASN A 72 -5.73 -17.84 -5.12
CA ASN A 72 -6.83 -18.63 -5.68
C ASN A 72 -6.39 -20.00 -6.18
N ASP A 73 -5.13 -20.14 -6.60
CA ASP A 73 -4.56 -21.43 -7.06
C ASP A 73 -4.08 -22.34 -5.93
N GLY A 74 -4.26 -21.92 -4.68
CA GLY A 74 -3.85 -22.68 -3.51
C GLY A 74 -2.43 -22.41 -3.03
N SER A 75 -1.63 -21.62 -3.75
CA SER A 75 -0.30 -21.25 -3.31
C SER A 75 -0.35 -20.13 -2.27
N TYR A 76 0.77 -19.92 -1.57
CA TYR A 76 0.91 -18.86 -0.58
C TYR A 76 1.99 -17.90 -1.01
N LEU A 77 1.78 -16.63 -0.70
CA LEU A 77 2.76 -15.57 -0.96
C LEU A 77 2.98 -14.76 0.30
N ARG A 78 4.24 -14.42 0.57
CA ARG A 78 4.59 -13.46 1.60
C ARG A 78 5.79 -12.65 1.15
N PHE A 79 5.92 -11.47 1.72
CA PHE A 79 7.04 -10.57 1.46
C PHE A 79 7.85 -10.38 2.74
N SER A 80 9.05 -9.82 2.60
CA SER A 80 9.93 -9.55 3.75
C SER A 80 9.47 -8.34 4.57
N GLU A 81 8.57 -7.51 4.02
CA GLU A 81 8.10 -6.30 4.68
C GLU A 81 6.67 -5.96 4.30
N ASN A 82 6.04 -5.12 5.12
CA ASN A 82 4.75 -4.51 4.78
C ASN A 82 5.03 -3.23 4.01
N ALA A 83 4.40 -3.05 2.88
CA ALA A 83 4.60 -1.86 2.06
C ALA A 83 3.31 -1.42 1.38
N GLY A 84 3.19 -0.11 1.22
CA GLY A 84 2.07 0.51 0.55
C GLY A 84 2.50 1.55 -0.45
N VAL A 85 1.59 1.88 -1.35
CA VAL A 85 1.78 2.91 -2.37
C VAL A 85 0.73 3.99 -2.14
N VAL A 86 1.16 5.24 -2.06
CA VAL A 86 0.25 6.38 -1.87
C VAL A 86 -0.55 6.59 -3.14
N ILE A 87 -1.87 6.69 -3.00
CA ILE A 87 -2.77 6.92 -4.12
C ILE A 87 -3.48 8.27 -3.96
N ASP A 88 -3.99 8.77 -5.07
CA ASP A 88 -4.68 10.05 -5.14
C ASP A 88 -6.05 9.96 -4.43
N THR A 89 -6.97 9.20 -5.00
CA THR A 89 -8.31 9.00 -4.44
C THR A 89 -8.72 7.55 -4.54
N MET A 90 -9.71 7.16 -3.74
CA MET A 90 -10.25 5.80 -3.79
C MET A 90 -10.91 5.49 -5.14
N GLU A 91 -11.42 6.50 -5.82
CA GLU A 91 -12.10 6.35 -7.11
C GLU A 91 -11.11 6.22 -8.27
N ASN A 92 -10.12 7.10 -8.31
CA ASN A 92 -9.16 7.17 -9.41
C ASN A 92 -8.09 6.08 -9.34
N LYS A 93 -7.73 5.66 -8.14
CA LYS A 93 -6.73 4.61 -7.91
C LYS A 93 -5.40 4.89 -8.62
N THR A 94 -5.05 6.17 -8.72
CA THR A 94 -3.84 6.64 -9.41
C THR A 94 -2.71 6.85 -8.41
N PRO A 95 -1.51 6.29 -8.63
CA PRO A 95 -0.40 6.53 -7.74
C PRO A 95 0.07 7.98 -7.83
N ILE A 96 0.46 8.53 -6.69
CA ILE A 96 1.02 9.89 -6.62
C ILE A 96 2.45 9.87 -7.17
N GLY A 97 3.23 8.85 -6.82
CA GLY A 97 4.60 8.73 -7.29
C GLY A 97 4.68 8.22 -8.72
N SER A 98 5.83 8.43 -9.35
CA SER A 98 6.09 7.99 -10.72
C SER A 98 6.88 6.69 -10.78
N ARG A 99 7.40 6.21 -9.65
CA ARG A 99 8.21 4.99 -9.57
C ARG A 99 7.73 4.12 -8.41
N ILE A 100 7.80 2.80 -8.64
CA ILE A 100 7.50 1.81 -7.61
C ILE A 100 8.78 1.02 -7.34
N PHE A 101 9.13 0.89 -6.06
CA PHE A 101 10.34 0.19 -5.63
C PHE A 101 9.99 -1.21 -5.11
N GLY A 102 10.70 -2.21 -5.62
CA GLY A 102 10.54 -3.59 -5.21
C GLY A 102 9.34 -4.29 -5.86
N PRO A 103 9.11 -5.56 -5.49
CA PRO A 103 8.03 -6.34 -6.08
C PRO A 103 6.67 -5.93 -5.54
N VAL A 104 5.63 -6.16 -6.33
CA VAL A 104 4.24 -6.02 -5.91
C VAL A 104 3.49 -7.30 -6.24
N ALA A 105 2.44 -7.58 -5.50
CA ALA A 105 1.61 -8.75 -5.75
C ALA A 105 0.70 -8.51 -6.96
N LYS A 106 0.47 -9.54 -7.76
CA LYS A 106 -0.41 -9.43 -8.94
C LYS A 106 -1.86 -9.11 -8.59
N GLU A 107 -2.26 -9.39 -7.35
CA GLU A 107 -3.61 -9.11 -6.87
C GLU A 107 -3.98 -7.63 -6.94
N ILE A 108 -3.01 -6.74 -6.93
CA ILE A 108 -3.30 -5.30 -7.07
C ILE A 108 -3.82 -4.95 -8.45
N ARG A 109 -3.39 -5.67 -9.49
CA ARG A 109 -3.92 -5.49 -10.84
C ARG A 109 -5.40 -5.89 -10.89
N ASP A 110 -5.74 -7.00 -10.26
CA ASP A 110 -7.12 -7.49 -10.21
C ASP A 110 -8.02 -6.57 -9.39
N ALA A 111 -7.43 -5.87 -8.42
CA ALA A 111 -8.15 -4.90 -7.58
C ALA A 111 -8.39 -3.55 -8.27
N GLY A 112 -7.92 -3.36 -9.51
CA GLY A 112 -8.12 -2.13 -10.26
C GLY A 112 -6.94 -1.16 -10.23
N PHE A 113 -5.80 -1.54 -9.69
CA PHE A 113 -4.60 -0.70 -9.62
C PHE A 113 -3.62 -1.02 -10.75
N GLY A 114 -4.13 -1.05 -11.98
CA GLY A 114 -3.32 -1.40 -13.16
C GLY A 114 -2.14 -0.46 -13.39
N LYS A 115 -2.28 0.84 -13.07
CA LYS A 115 -1.18 1.79 -13.22
C LYS A 115 -0.02 1.47 -12.28
N ILE A 116 -0.31 1.08 -11.04
CA ILE A 116 0.72 0.68 -10.08
C ILE A 116 1.43 -0.58 -10.57
N ALA A 117 0.68 -1.56 -11.05
CA ALA A 117 1.26 -2.79 -11.58
C ALA A 117 2.15 -2.52 -12.79
N SER A 118 1.78 -1.57 -13.65
CA SER A 118 2.58 -1.23 -14.83
C SER A 118 3.86 -0.47 -14.48
N LEU A 119 3.87 0.26 -13.37
CA LEU A 119 5.07 0.98 -12.91
C LEU A 119 6.04 0.07 -12.16
N ALA A 120 5.57 -1.04 -11.62
CA ALA A 120 6.41 -1.96 -10.87
C ALA A 120 7.26 -2.80 -11.83
N LYS A 121 8.54 -3.01 -11.49
CA LYS A 121 9.44 -3.83 -12.30
C LYS A 121 9.13 -5.32 -12.16
N HIS A 122 8.68 -5.74 -10.98
CA HIS A 122 8.37 -7.14 -10.71
C HIS A 122 6.97 -7.26 -10.14
N VAL A 123 6.12 -8.01 -10.84
CA VAL A 123 4.78 -8.35 -10.38
C VAL A 123 4.77 -9.86 -10.14
N VAL A 124 4.59 -10.25 -8.89
CA VAL A 124 4.72 -11.67 -8.49
C VAL A 124 3.39 -12.31 -8.08
#